data_e5cbd8461099c00039fa3a3cbc891434
#
_entry.id   e5cbd8461099c00039fa3a3cbc891434
#
_cell.length_a   1.000
_cell.length_b   1.000
_cell.length_c   1.000
_cell.angle_alpha   90.00
_cell.angle_beta   90.00
_cell.angle_gamma   90.00
#
_symmetry.space_group_name_H-M   'P 1'
#
loop_
_entity.id
_entity.type
_entity.pdbx_description
1 polymer ?
#
loop_
_entity_poly.entity_id
_entity_poly.type
_entity_poly.pdbx_seq_one_letter_code
_entity_poly.pdbx_strand_id
1 'polypeptide(L)'
;MNRRKAIQQAAYLLGGAVSASVIAGVMSGCQPTGAPDWTPQFLTKEQAATIGEIAETILPETDTPGAKSLHLTEFIDLMLKDVFNGYDQLQFPKELAKFEEECQFFTGNSFINSTRKEQQKFLVLHEKKAIANQQKTGEKALISKLKELVLVGYFTSEYAITELMDYRPIPQQFEGCLDTPQKIQVGIEGRSV
;
A
#
# COMPACT_ATOMS: atom_id res chain seq x y z
N MET A 1 -5.30 51.92 34.77
CA MET A 1 -5.25 50.52 34.29
C MET A 1 -4.71 49.63 35.39
N ASN A 2 -5.42 48.58 35.75
CA ASN A 2 -5.03 47.71 36.84
C ASN A 2 -3.97 46.71 36.31
N ARG A 3 -2.80 46.63 36.98
CA ARG A 3 -1.65 45.77 36.55
C ARG A 3 -2.07 44.34 36.18
N ARG A 4 -3.06 43.81 36.90
CA ARG A 4 -3.61 42.49 36.66
C ARG A 4 -4.31 42.34 35.29
N LYS A 5 -5.06 43.40 34.86
CA LYS A 5 -5.71 43.43 33.54
C LYS A 5 -4.71 43.56 32.40
N ALA A 6 -3.62 44.32 32.59
CA ALA A 6 -2.56 44.46 31.61
C ALA A 6 -1.83 43.14 31.37
N ILE A 7 -1.55 42.38 32.43
CA ILE A 7 -0.91 41.04 32.32
C ILE A 7 -1.85 40.06 31.63
N GLN A 8 -3.15 40.05 31.94
CA GLN A 8 -4.12 39.19 31.26
C GLN A 8 -4.25 39.51 29.77
N GLN A 9 -4.29 40.80 29.41
CA GLN A 9 -4.36 41.22 28.02
C GLN A 9 -3.06 40.84 27.23
N ALA A 10 -1.91 41.01 27.88
CA ALA A 10 -0.63 40.58 27.28
C ALA A 10 -0.58 39.05 27.09
N ALA A 11 -1.08 38.26 28.03
CA ALA A 11 -1.17 36.81 27.92
C ALA A 11 -2.11 36.36 26.80
N TYR A 12 -3.25 37.05 26.61
CA TYR A 12 -4.16 36.78 25.49
C TYR A 12 -3.55 37.13 24.13
N LEU A 13 -2.83 38.21 24.02
CA LEU A 13 -2.16 38.64 22.78
C LEU A 13 -1.00 37.73 22.43
N LEU A 14 -0.17 37.36 23.41
CA LEU A 14 0.96 36.45 23.20
C LEU A 14 0.49 35.02 22.96
N GLY A 15 -0.50 34.53 23.71
CA GLY A 15 -1.08 33.19 23.52
C GLY A 15 -1.78 33.03 22.17
N GLY A 16 -2.51 34.07 21.72
CA GLY A 16 -3.16 34.06 20.42
C GLY A 16 -2.16 34.08 19.24
N ALA A 17 -1.07 34.83 19.35
CA ALA A 17 -0.03 34.87 18.32
C ALA A 17 0.76 33.57 18.22
N VAL A 18 1.07 32.94 19.36
CA VAL A 18 1.76 31.65 19.40
C VAL A 18 0.85 30.54 18.88
N SER A 19 -0.44 30.54 19.23
CA SER A 19 -1.38 29.51 18.77
C SER A 19 -1.62 29.58 17.25
N ALA A 20 -1.67 30.74 16.63
CA ALA A 20 -1.86 30.88 15.19
C ALA A 20 -0.65 30.34 14.41
N SER A 21 0.57 30.63 14.82
CA SER A 21 1.78 30.12 14.19
C SER A 21 1.99 28.62 14.46
N VAL A 22 1.66 28.14 15.65
CA VAL A 22 1.72 26.71 16.00
C VAL A 22 0.66 25.90 15.24
N ILE A 23 -0.58 26.42 15.13
CA ILE A 23 -1.63 25.77 14.33
C ILE A 23 -1.24 25.72 12.86
N ALA A 24 -0.69 26.80 12.28
CA ALA A 24 -0.20 26.79 10.91
C ALA A 24 0.98 25.80 10.73
N GLY A 25 1.89 25.73 11.68
CA GLY A 25 3.02 24.78 11.67
C GLY A 25 2.59 23.32 11.85
N VAL A 26 1.59 23.07 12.69
CA VAL A 26 1.04 21.73 12.89
C VAL A 26 0.22 21.28 11.67
N MET A 27 -0.57 22.19 11.06
CA MET A 27 -1.33 21.87 9.85
C MET A 27 -0.44 21.68 8.61
N SER A 28 0.73 22.33 8.54
CA SER A 28 1.71 22.11 7.47
C SER A 28 2.70 20.97 7.77
N GLY A 29 2.82 20.55 9.04
CA GLY A 29 3.73 19.48 9.48
C GLY A 29 3.11 18.09 9.64
N CYS A 30 1.79 17.96 9.60
CA CYS A 30 1.11 16.68 9.56
C CYS A 30 1.04 16.16 8.13
N GLN A 31 2.19 15.81 7.54
CA GLN A 31 2.16 14.76 6.54
C GLN A 31 1.86 13.46 7.29
N PRO A 32 0.86 12.67 6.85
CA PRO A 32 0.63 11.36 7.43
C PRO A 32 1.94 10.58 7.43
N THR A 33 2.33 10.00 8.56
CA THR A 33 3.48 9.13 8.64
C THR A 33 3.32 8.04 7.58
N GLY A 34 4.20 8.01 6.56
CA GLY A 34 4.07 7.10 5.43
C GLY A 34 3.46 7.70 4.15
N ALA A 35 3.19 9.03 4.11
CA ALA A 35 2.78 9.68 2.86
C ALA A 35 3.85 9.46 1.79
N PRO A 36 3.45 9.08 0.55
CA PRO A 36 4.39 8.88 -0.53
C PRO A 36 5.11 10.19 -0.90
N ASP A 37 6.35 10.09 -1.31
CA ASP A 37 7.19 11.18 -1.83
C ASP A 37 6.86 11.53 -3.29
N TRP A 38 6.01 10.71 -3.94
CA TRP A 38 5.48 10.87 -5.30
C TRP A 38 4.03 11.36 -5.29
N THR A 39 3.53 11.78 -6.45
CA THR A 39 2.15 12.27 -6.60
C THR A 39 1.28 11.18 -7.22
N PRO A 40 0.35 10.57 -6.44
CA PRO A 40 -0.58 9.58 -6.97
C PRO A 40 -1.46 10.18 -8.07
N GLN A 41 -1.82 9.36 -9.07
CA GLN A 41 -2.61 9.78 -10.22
C GLN A 41 -4.10 9.39 -10.10
N PHE A 42 -4.38 8.38 -9.32
CA PHE A 42 -5.74 7.87 -9.04
C PHE A 42 -6.09 7.98 -7.55
N LEU A 43 -5.19 7.56 -6.67
CA LEU A 43 -5.39 7.54 -5.23
C LEU A 43 -5.18 8.95 -4.62
N THR A 44 -5.77 9.18 -3.44
CA THR A 44 -5.29 10.29 -2.59
C THR A 44 -3.98 9.89 -1.90
N LYS A 45 -3.23 10.87 -1.38
CA LYS A 45 -1.99 10.60 -0.64
C LYS A 45 -2.22 9.69 0.57
N GLU A 46 -3.33 9.89 1.27
CA GLU A 46 -3.74 9.09 2.43
C GLU A 46 -4.06 7.66 2.02
N GLN A 47 -4.80 7.48 0.93
CA GLN A 47 -5.10 6.16 0.38
C GLN A 47 -3.85 5.42 -0.08
N ALA A 48 -2.94 6.12 -0.77
CA ALA A 48 -1.67 5.56 -1.20
C ALA A 48 -0.80 5.15 0.01
N ALA A 49 -0.79 5.94 1.08
CA ALA A 49 -0.09 5.59 2.32
C ALA A 49 -0.67 4.32 2.96
N THR A 50 -2.01 4.21 3.06
CA THR A 50 -2.67 2.99 3.57
C THR A 50 -2.35 1.78 2.72
N ILE A 51 -2.45 1.89 1.39
CA ILE A 51 -2.14 0.80 0.46
C ILE A 51 -0.68 0.39 0.55
N GLY A 52 0.24 1.37 0.71
CA GLY A 52 1.66 1.09 0.93
C GLY A 52 1.92 0.27 2.20
N GLU A 53 1.23 0.55 3.31
CA GLU A 53 1.31 -0.26 4.53
C GLU A 53 0.69 -1.65 4.37
N ILE A 54 -0.43 -1.75 3.65
CA ILE A 54 -1.04 -3.05 3.34
C ILE A 54 -0.09 -3.88 2.48
N ALA A 55 0.46 -3.30 1.42
CA ALA A 55 1.40 -3.96 0.52
C ALA A 55 2.65 -4.44 1.27
N GLU A 56 3.24 -3.59 2.13
CA GLU A 56 4.39 -3.93 2.96
C GLU A 56 4.06 -4.97 4.05
N THR A 57 2.80 -5.06 4.47
CA THR A 57 2.37 -6.12 5.40
C THR A 57 2.19 -7.46 4.67
N ILE A 58 1.77 -7.43 3.41
CA ILE A 58 1.65 -8.62 2.54
C ILE A 58 3.04 -9.12 2.13
N LEU A 59 3.91 -8.21 1.71
CA LEU A 59 5.26 -8.50 1.22
C LEU A 59 6.28 -7.63 1.98
N PRO A 60 6.68 -8.06 3.18
CA PRO A 60 7.63 -7.32 3.99
C PRO A 60 9.06 -7.44 3.45
N GLU A 61 9.87 -6.42 3.75
CA GLU A 61 11.30 -6.51 3.54
C GLU A 61 11.93 -7.59 4.43
N THR A 62 12.76 -8.44 3.82
CA THR A 62 13.47 -9.55 4.47
C THR A 62 14.89 -9.61 3.87
N ASP A 63 15.37 -10.79 3.48
CA ASP A 63 16.57 -10.93 2.63
C ASP A 63 16.30 -10.46 1.19
N THR A 64 15.05 -10.24 0.86
CA THR A 64 14.58 -9.67 -0.41
C THR A 64 13.87 -8.35 -0.15
N PRO A 65 13.90 -7.40 -1.11
CA PRO A 65 13.22 -6.12 -0.95
C PRO A 65 11.70 -6.30 -0.78
N GLY A 66 11.13 -5.47 0.11
CA GLY A 66 9.70 -5.43 0.37
C GLY A 66 8.91 -4.60 -0.65
N ALA A 67 7.60 -4.50 -0.44
CA ALA A 67 6.71 -3.78 -1.33
C ALA A 67 7.04 -2.28 -1.46
N LYS A 68 7.46 -1.64 -0.37
CA LYS A 68 7.85 -0.23 -0.38
C LYS A 68 9.15 0.00 -1.12
N SER A 69 10.16 -0.84 -0.89
CA SER A 69 11.46 -0.77 -1.55
C SER A 69 11.36 -0.94 -3.07
N LEU A 70 10.36 -1.68 -3.54
CA LEU A 70 10.08 -1.92 -4.96
C LEU A 70 9.04 -0.95 -5.55
N HIS A 71 8.64 0.09 -4.84
CA HIS A 71 7.66 1.09 -5.29
C HIS A 71 6.32 0.47 -5.77
N LEU A 72 5.90 -0.67 -5.17
CA LEU A 72 4.70 -1.37 -5.63
C LEU A 72 3.42 -0.55 -5.46
N THR A 73 3.41 0.45 -4.57
CA THR A 73 2.27 1.36 -4.41
C THR A 73 2.05 2.23 -5.64
N GLU A 74 3.13 2.69 -6.29
CA GLU A 74 3.05 3.43 -7.56
C GLU A 74 2.50 2.54 -8.67
N PHE A 75 2.99 1.31 -8.75
CA PHE A 75 2.46 0.32 -9.69
C PHE A 75 0.96 0.07 -9.47
N ILE A 76 0.51 -0.09 -8.23
CA ILE A 76 -0.91 -0.28 -7.89
C ILE A 76 -1.74 0.93 -8.30
N ASP A 77 -1.27 2.16 -8.06
CA ASP A 77 -1.96 3.39 -8.46
C ASP A 77 -2.17 3.46 -9.97
N LEU A 78 -1.13 3.13 -10.75
CA LEU A 78 -1.20 3.09 -12.22
C LEU A 78 -2.15 1.98 -12.70
N MET A 79 -2.09 0.81 -12.11
CA MET A 79 -3.00 -0.29 -12.46
C MET A 79 -4.46 0.07 -12.19
N LEU A 80 -4.75 0.73 -11.07
CA LEU A 80 -6.09 1.19 -10.74
C LEU A 80 -6.58 2.26 -11.72
N LYS A 81 -5.68 3.15 -12.17
CA LYS A 81 -6.02 4.21 -13.11
C LYS A 81 -6.25 3.69 -14.53
N ASP A 82 -5.31 2.86 -15.04
CA ASP A 82 -5.22 2.58 -16.47
C ASP A 82 -5.83 1.24 -16.88
N VAL A 83 -5.91 0.27 -15.95
CA VAL A 83 -6.33 -1.10 -16.25
C VAL A 83 -7.71 -1.45 -15.68
N PHE A 84 -8.05 -0.91 -14.51
CA PHE A 84 -9.34 -1.20 -13.89
C PHE A 84 -10.47 -0.50 -14.66
N ASN A 85 -11.59 -1.20 -14.79
CA ASN A 85 -12.78 -0.62 -15.43
C ASN A 85 -13.43 0.44 -14.52
N GLY A 86 -14.28 1.30 -15.10
CA GLY A 86 -14.89 2.41 -14.36
C GLY A 86 -15.74 2.00 -13.17
N TYR A 87 -16.33 0.80 -13.18
CA TYR A 87 -17.06 0.28 -12.03
C TYR A 87 -16.12 -0.04 -10.86
N ASP A 88 -15.04 -0.78 -11.11
CA ASP A 88 -14.05 -1.11 -10.09
C ASP A 88 -13.35 0.14 -9.55
N GLN A 89 -13.05 1.12 -10.42
CA GLN A 89 -12.51 2.42 -10.00
C GLN A 89 -13.42 3.16 -9.02
N LEU A 90 -14.74 3.12 -9.24
CA LEU A 90 -15.72 3.75 -8.34
C LEU A 90 -15.91 2.97 -7.03
N GLN A 91 -15.75 1.65 -7.05
CA GLN A 91 -15.92 0.82 -5.85
C GLN A 91 -14.67 0.78 -4.97
N PHE A 92 -13.48 0.81 -5.56
CA PHE A 92 -12.22 0.66 -4.85
C PHE A 92 -12.05 1.64 -3.66
N PRO A 93 -12.26 2.96 -3.79
CA PRO A 93 -12.17 3.88 -2.65
C PRO A 93 -13.19 3.57 -1.54
N LYS A 94 -14.37 3.10 -1.89
CA LYS A 94 -15.42 2.73 -0.91
C LYS A 94 -15.05 1.44 -0.17
N GLU A 95 -14.52 0.46 -0.90
CA GLU A 95 -14.00 -0.78 -0.31
C GLU A 95 -12.84 -0.49 0.65
N LEU A 96 -11.94 0.45 0.27
CA LEU A 96 -10.83 0.87 1.10
C LEU A 96 -11.29 1.62 2.36
N ALA A 97 -12.27 2.52 2.23
CA ALA A 97 -12.86 3.21 3.39
C ALA A 97 -13.51 2.22 4.36
N LYS A 98 -14.26 1.25 3.86
CA LYS A 98 -14.83 0.18 4.67
C LYS A 98 -13.77 -0.68 5.37
N PHE A 99 -12.67 -0.99 4.67
CA PHE A 99 -11.53 -1.70 5.25
C PHE A 99 -10.93 -0.93 6.43
N GLU A 100 -10.75 0.40 6.29
CA GLU A 100 -10.25 1.26 7.36
C GLU A 100 -11.22 1.34 8.55
N GLU A 101 -12.52 1.44 8.31
CA GLU A 101 -13.55 1.40 9.37
C GLU A 101 -13.51 0.07 10.15
N GLU A 102 -13.43 -1.07 9.43
CA GLU A 102 -13.31 -2.39 10.06
C GLU A 102 -11.99 -2.52 10.84
N CYS A 103 -10.89 -1.96 10.34
CA CYS A 103 -9.61 -1.94 11.03
C CYS A 103 -9.69 -1.12 12.31
N GLN A 104 -10.26 0.08 12.25
CA GLN A 104 -10.43 0.94 13.42
C GLN A 104 -11.33 0.29 14.48
N PHE A 105 -12.37 -0.41 14.08
CA PHE A 105 -13.21 -1.17 15.00
C PHE A 105 -12.45 -2.32 15.67
N PHE A 106 -11.55 -2.98 14.94
CA PHE A 106 -10.80 -4.15 15.43
C PHE A 106 -9.60 -3.76 16.31
N THR A 107 -8.84 -2.72 15.94
CA THR A 107 -7.58 -2.33 16.59
C THR A 107 -7.71 -1.10 17.50
N GLY A 108 -8.77 -0.28 17.29
CA GLY A 108 -8.92 1.05 17.90
C GLY A 108 -8.16 2.15 17.15
N ASN A 109 -7.39 1.82 16.11
CA ASN A 109 -6.56 2.74 15.33
C ASN A 109 -6.79 2.56 13.83
N SER A 110 -6.39 3.55 13.02
CA SER A 110 -6.28 3.35 11.57
C SER A 110 -5.21 2.29 11.26
N PHE A 111 -5.27 1.69 10.06
CA PHE A 111 -4.34 0.64 9.66
C PHE A 111 -2.87 1.09 9.76
N ILE A 112 -2.56 2.31 9.30
CA ILE A 112 -1.22 2.91 9.37
C ILE A 112 -0.71 3.04 10.82
N ASN A 113 -1.60 3.43 11.74
CA ASN A 113 -1.25 3.67 13.14
C ASN A 113 -1.31 2.42 14.02
N SER A 114 -1.73 1.29 13.47
CA SER A 114 -1.75 0.00 14.14
C SER A 114 -0.35 -0.62 14.19
N THR A 115 -0.07 -1.39 15.24
CA THR A 115 1.20 -2.12 15.33
C THR A 115 1.28 -3.20 14.24
N ARG A 116 2.51 -3.58 13.83
CA ARG A 116 2.73 -4.63 12.82
C ARG A 116 1.99 -5.94 13.13
N LYS A 117 1.94 -6.32 14.39
CA LYS A 117 1.22 -7.52 14.84
C LYS A 117 -0.29 -7.40 14.67
N GLU A 118 -0.85 -6.23 14.93
CA GLU A 118 -2.27 -5.94 14.74
C GLU A 118 -2.63 -5.90 13.26
N GLN A 119 -1.81 -5.24 12.43
CA GLN A 119 -1.96 -5.22 10.97
C GLN A 119 -2.01 -6.64 10.41
N GLN A 120 -1.05 -7.50 10.77
CA GLN A 120 -1.01 -8.89 10.32
C GLN A 120 -2.24 -9.68 10.77
N LYS A 121 -2.62 -9.58 12.04
CA LYS A 121 -3.82 -10.27 12.56
C LYS A 121 -5.08 -9.81 11.84
N PHE A 122 -5.23 -8.51 11.64
CA PHE A 122 -6.39 -7.95 10.95
C PHE A 122 -6.44 -8.42 9.49
N LEU A 123 -5.33 -8.38 8.75
CA LEU A 123 -5.27 -8.86 7.37
C LEU A 123 -5.63 -10.34 7.25
N VAL A 124 -5.12 -11.20 8.13
CA VAL A 124 -5.45 -12.63 8.12
C VAL A 124 -6.95 -12.87 8.38
N LEU A 125 -7.54 -12.14 9.31
CA LEU A 125 -8.99 -12.23 9.57
C LEU A 125 -9.81 -11.73 8.40
N HIS A 126 -9.40 -10.61 7.81
CA HIS A 126 -10.07 -10.00 6.66
C HIS A 126 -9.97 -10.89 5.42
N GLU A 127 -8.81 -11.53 5.17
CA GLU A 127 -8.62 -12.49 4.09
C GLU A 127 -9.52 -13.72 4.24
N LYS A 128 -9.64 -14.29 5.44
CA LYS A 128 -10.55 -15.41 5.70
C LYS A 128 -12.01 -15.05 5.39
N LYS A 129 -12.45 -13.87 5.80
CA LYS A 129 -13.79 -13.37 5.45
C LYS A 129 -13.96 -13.18 3.94
N ALA A 130 -12.93 -12.63 3.27
CA ALA A 130 -12.90 -12.39 1.84
C ALA A 130 -13.07 -13.69 1.05
N ILE A 131 -12.31 -14.73 1.39
CA ILE A 131 -12.38 -16.05 0.75
C ILE A 131 -13.79 -16.66 0.94
N ALA A 132 -14.33 -16.61 2.16
CA ALA A 132 -15.66 -17.14 2.44
C ALA A 132 -16.78 -16.39 1.68
N ASN A 133 -16.63 -15.08 1.50
CA ASN A 133 -17.57 -14.27 0.72
C ASN A 133 -17.43 -14.52 -0.78
N GLN A 134 -16.19 -14.62 -1.30
CA GLN A 134 -15.95 -14.90 -2.71
C GLN A 134 -16.53 -16.23 -3.15
N GLN A 135 -16.49 -17.26 -2.29
CA GLN A 135 -17.13 -18.56 -2.55
C GLN A 135 -18.66 -18.46 -2.68
N LYS A 136 -19.29 -17.45 -2.02
CA LYS A 136 -20.75 -17.26 -2.04
C LYS A 136 -21.20 -16.32 -3.16
N THR A 137 -20.47 -15.25 -3.40
CA THR A 137 -20.88 -14.17 -4.32
C THR A 137 -20.15 -14.20 -5.66
N GLY A 138 -19.01 -14.87 -5.73
CA GLY A 138 -18.12 -14.85 -6.91
C GLY A 138 -17.28 -13.57 -7.03
N GLU A 139 -17.54 -12.55 -6.19
CA GLU A 139 -16.84 -11.27 -6.25
C GLU A 139 -15.53 -11.30 -5.45
N LYS A 140 -14.45 -10.75 -6.04
CA LYS A 140 -13.16 -10.59 -5.35
C LYS A 140 -13.24 -9.41 -4.38
N ALA A 141 -12.93 -9.65 -3.12
CA ALA A 141 -12.81 -8.59 -2.11
C ALA A 141 -11.53 -7.76 -2.30
N LEU A 142 -11.50 -6.55 -1.73
CA LEU A 142 -10.38 -5.61 -1.79
C LEU A 142 -9.03 -6.27 -1.49
N ILE A 143 -8.94 -7.03 -0.39
CA ILE A 143 -7.67 -7.65 0.02
C ILE A 143 -7.16 -8.67 -1.01
N SER A 144 -8.06 -9.40 -1.67
CA SER A 144 -7.70 -10.33 -2.73
C SER A 144 -7.19 -9.61 -3.97
N LYS A 145 -7.83 -8.48 -4.35
CA LYS A 145 -7.39 -7.61 -5.45
C LYS A 145 -6.01 -7.01 -5.16
N LEU A 146 -5.81 -6.47 -3.95
CA LEU A 146 -4.53 -5.90 -3.54
C LEU A 146 -3.42 -6.93 -3.50
N LYS A 147 -3.68 -8.12 -2.96
CA LYS A 147 -2.70 -9.22 -2.91
C LYS A 147 -2.27 -9.65 -4.32
N GLU A 148 -3.21 -9.76 -5.24
CA GLU A 148 -2.93 -10.05 -6.65
C GLU A 148 -2.04 -8.96 -7.28
N LEU A 149 -2.39 -7.67 -7.09
CA LEU A 149 -1.60 -6.55 -7.61
C LEU A 149 -0.19 -6.50 -7.01
N VAL A 150 -0.05 -6.73 -5.70
CA VAL A 150 1.27 -6.80 -5.03
C VAL A 150 2.11 -7.91 -5.62
N LEU A 151 1.55 -9.11 -5.81
CA LEU A 151 2.28 -10.25 -6.39
C LEU A 151 2.63 -10.01 -7.86
N VAL A 152 1.70 -9.48 -8.66
CA VAL A 152 1.98 -9.14 -10.06
C VAL A 152 3.09 -8.09 -10.12
N GLY A 153 2.99 -7.00 -9.36
CA GLY A 153 4.01 -5.96 -9.33
C GLY A 153 5.37 -6.48 -8.87
N TYR A 154 5.40 -7.38 -7.88
CA TYR A 154 6.64 -7.99 -7.42
C TYR A 154 7.30 -8.83 -8.51
N PHE A 155 6.57 -9.78 -9.09
CA PHE A 155 7.13 -10.70 -10.09
C PHE A 155 7.40 -10.06 -11.46
N THR A 156 6.87 -8.87 -11.72
CA THR A 156 7.19 -8.06 -12.89
C THR A 156 8.22 -6.95 -12.61
N SER A 157 8.69 -6.82 -11.37
CA SER A 157 9.74 -5.87 -11.02
C SER A 157 11.09 -6.27 -11.61
N GLU A 158 11.94 -5.28 -11.85
CA GLU A 158 13.32 -5.50 -12.31
C GLU A 158 14.06 -6.46 -11.39
N TYR A 159 13.94 -6.27 -10.07
CA TYR A 159 14.57 -7.13 -9.07
C TYR A 159 14.16 -8.61 -9.24
N ALA A 160 12.87 -8.89 -9.33
CA ALA A 160 12.43 -10.28 -9.44
C ALA A 160 12.88 -10.92 -10.76
N ILE A 161 12.84 -10.17 -11.85
CA ILE A 161 13.23 -10.64 -13.18
C ILE A 161 14.74 -10.93 -13.25
N THR A 162 15.58 -10.05 -12.65
CA THR A 162 17.05 -10.20 -12.76
C THR A 162 17.63 -11.11 -11.69
N GLU A 163 17.14 -11.05 -10.45
CA GLU A 163 17.75 -11.74 -9.32
C GLU A 163 17.08 -13.09 -8.98
N LEU A 164 15.75 -13.19 -9.14
CA LEU A 164 15.01 -14.38 -8.72
C LEU A 164 14.68 -15.32 -9.88
N MET A 165 14.58 -14.77 -11.10
CA MET A 165 14.18 -15.52 -12.27
C MET A 165 15.31 -15.60 -13.30
N ASP A 166 15.27 -16.64 -14.14
CA ASP A 166 16.06 -16.69 -15.38
C ASP A 166 15.14 -16.19 -16.51
N TYR A 167 15.11 -14.84 -16.67
CA TYR A 167 14.25 -14.21 -17.66
C TYR A 167 14.93 -14.17 -19.04
N ARG A 168 14.27 -14.76 -20.03
CA ARG A 168 14.72 -14.73 -21.42
C ARG A 168 13.66 -14.09 -22.31
N PRO A 169 13.81 -12.83 -22.70
CA PRO A 169 12.80 -12.10 -23.46
C PRO A 169 12.53 -12.71 -24.85
N ILE A 170 13.53 -13.38 -25.44
CA ILE A 170 13.41 -14.02 -26.75
C ILE A 170 13.84 -15.49 -26.61
N PRO A 171 12.90 -16.43 -26.48
CA PRO A 171 13.22 -17.84 -26.46
C PRO A 171 13.70 -18.27 -27.86
N GLN A 172 14.84 -18.94 -27.92
CA GLN A 172 15.43 -19.36 -29.19
C GLN A 172 14.82 -20.66 -29.72
N GLN A 173 14.53 -21.63 -28.85
CA GLN A 173 14.07 -22.96 -29.23
C GLN A 173 13.12 -23.53 -28.16
N PHE A 174 12.10 -24.25 -28.60
CA PHE A 174 11.20 -24.97 -27.69
C PHE A 174 11.80 -26.34 -27.34
N GLU A 175 11.95 -26.60 -26.05
CA GLU A 175 12.37 -27.88 -25.50
C GLU A 175 11.27 -28.38 -24.54
N GLY A 176 10.58 -29.47 -24.94
CA GLY A 176 9.36 -29.95 -24.25
C GLY A 176 9.61 -30.70 -22.94
N CYS A 177 10.85 -31.17 -22.70
CA CYS A 177 11.23 -31.90 -21.48
C CYS A 177 12.50 -31.33 -20.91
N LEU A 178 12.37 -30.55 -19.84
CA LEU A 178 13.48 -29.96 -19.12
C LEU A 178 13.54 -30.52 -17.69
N ASP A 179 14.75 -30.64 -17.16
CA ASP A 179 14.94 -30.89 -15.72
C ASP A 179 14.41 -29.69 -14.92
N THR A 180 13.92 -29.95 -13.71
CA THR A 180 13.41 -28.87 -12.83
C THR A 180 14.50 -27.84 -12.58
N PRO A 181 14.32 -26.57 -12.99
CA PRO A 181 15.32 -25.55 -12.83
C PRO A 181 15.49 -25.15 -11.36
N GLN A 182 16.67 -24.71 -10.97
CA GLN A 182 16.95 -24.20 -9.63
C GLN A 182 16.35 -22.81 -9.40
N LYS A 183 16.22 -22.01 -10.46
CA LYS A 183 15.51 -20.72 -10.46
C LYS A 183 14.23 -20.84 -11.29
N ILE A 184 13.22 -20.06 -10.93
CA ILE A 184 12.00 -19.97 -11.73
C ILE A 184 12.36 -19.39 -13.09
N GLN A 185 12.12 -20.15 -14.13
CA GLN A 185 12.37 -19.72 -15.51
C GLN A 185 11.12 -19.01 -16.04
N VAL A 186 11.31 -17.80 -16.56
CA VAL A 186 10.26 -17.01 -17.19
C VAL A 186 10.66 -16.79 -18.64
N GLY A 187 9.95 -17.46 -19.50
CA GLY A 187 10.27 -17.58 -20.93
C GLY A 187 10.51 -19.02 -21.30
N ILE A 188 10.39 -19.34 -22.57
CA ILE A 188 10.63 -20.70 -23.08
C ILE A 188 12.13 -20.83 -23.31
N GLU A 189 12.79 -21.73 -22.57
CA GLU A 189 14.22 -21.99 -22.77
C GLU A 189 14.51 -22.61 -24.12
N GLY A 190 15.48 -21.99 -24.82
CA GLY A 190 16.35 -22.75 -25.72
C GLY A 190 17.73 -22.86 -25.10
N ARG A 191 18.18 -24.05 -24.74
CA ARG A 191 19.60 -24.26 -24.42
C ARG A 191 20.45 -23.89 -25.62
N SER A 192 21.40 -22.99 -25.43
CA SER A 192 22.52 -22.86 -26.34
C SER A 192 23.34 -24.15 -26.28
N VAL A 193 23.46 -24.84 -27.40
CA VAL A 193 24.41 -25.92 -27.65
C VAL A 193 25.82 -25.33 -27.67
#